data_1321c429b493ec8e5f05e69f9e7945f6
#
_entry.id   1321c429b493ec8e5f05e69f9e7945f6
#
_cell.length_a   1.000
_cell.length_b   1.000
_cell.length_c   1.000
_cell.angle_alpha   90.00
_cell.angle_beta   90.00
_cell.angle_gamma   90.00
#
_symmetry.space_group_name_H-M   'P 1'
#
loop_
_entity.id
_entity.type
_entity.pdbx_description
1 polymer ?
#
loop_
_entity_poly.entity_id
_entity_poly.type
_entity_poly.pdbx_seq_one_letter_code
_entity_poly.pdbx_strand_id
1 'polypeptide(L)'
;MRVSFFGRLADLLGCRSLDDVPDNLTNGAALRDWLAHNHPQVDEVLNHPGTRLMLDNEIADWSAPLSGARDIAVIPIVSGG
;
A
#
# COMPACT_ATOMS: atom_id res chain seq x y z
N MET A 1 -11.53 -4.69 0.68
CA MET A 1 -11.33 -3.28 1.12
C MET A 1 -10.69 -2.46 0.01
N ARG A 2 -10.87 -1.17 0.08
CA ARG A 2 -10.28 -0.28 -0.91
C ARG A 2 -8.96 0.27 -0.42
N VAL A 3 -7.93 0.19 -1.27
CA VAL A 3 -6.61 0.73 -0.98
C VAL A 3 -6.22 1.69 -2.09
N SER A 4 -5.77 2.87 -1.71
CA SER A 4 -5.37 3.91 -2.65
C SER A 4 -3.86 3.91 -2.85
N PHE A 5 -3.43 4.33 -4.03
CA PHE A 5 -2.01 4.37 -4.41
C PHE A 5 -1.67 5.70 -5.03
N PHE A 6 -0.42 6.09 -4.88
CA PHE A 6 0.06 7.37 -5.40
C PHE A 6 1.37 7.19 -6.17
N GLY A 7 1.65 8.15 -7.02
CA GLY A 7 2.91 8.23 -7.71
C GLY A 7 3.21 6.99 -8.54
N ARG A 8 4.43 6.49 -8.40
CA ARG A 8 4.92 5.36 -9.19
C ARG A 8 4.10 4.08 -8.99
N LEU A 9 3.57 3.87 -7.76
CA LEU A 9 2.73 2.71 -7.51
C LEU A 9 1.46 2.74 -8.36
N ALA A 10 0.81 3.90 -8.41
CA ALA A 10 -0.37 4.06 -9.24
C ALA A 10 -0.05 3.86 -10.72
N ASP A 11 1.10 4.36 -11.16
CA ASP A 11 1.53 4.20 -12.56
C ASP A 11 1.76 2.73 -12.90
N LEU A 12 2.46 1.99 -12.03
CA LEU A 12 2.75 0.58 -12.26
C LEU A 12 1.49 -0.29 -12.22
N LEU A 13 0.54 0.06 -11.37
CA LEU A 13 -0.73 -0.66 -11.27
C LEU A 13 -1.71 -0.29 -12.39
N GLY A 14 -1.53 0.89 -12.99
CA GLY A 14 -2.47 1.39 -13.97
C GLY A 14 -3.77 1.92 -13.38
N CYS A 15 -3.80 2.14 -12.07
CA CYS A 15 -4.99 2.65 -11.38
C CYS A 15 -4.59 3.31 -10.06
N ARG A 16 -5.47 4.15 -9.55
CA ARG A 16 -5.23 4.88 -8.30
C ARG A 16 -5.75 4.15 -7.06
N SER A 17 -6.53 3.12 -7.25
CA SER A 17 -7.06 2.33 -6.14
C SER A 17 -7.43 0.93 -6.61
N LEU A 18 -7.41 0.01 -5.67
CA LEU A 18 -7.90 -1.35 -5.85
C LEU A 18 -9.02 -1.60 -4.84
N ASP A 19 -10.15 -2.12 -5.32
CA ASP A 19 -11.30 -2.41 -4.49
C ASP A 19 -11.38 -3.88 -4.08
N ASP A 20 -10.62 -4.74 -4.75
CA ASP A 20 -10.65 -6.18 -4.55
C ASP A 20 -9.64 -6.69 -3.52
N VAL A 21 -9.09 -5.82 -2.73
CA VAL A 21 -8.16 -6.20 -1.66
C VAL A 21 -8.93 -6.94 -0.57
N PRO A 22 -8.47 -8.13 -0.15
CA PRO A 22 -9.21 -8.91 0.85
C PRO A 22 -9.36 -8.17 2.19
N ASP A 23 -10.56 -8.28 2.77
CA ASP A 23 -10.86 -7.63 4.06
C ASP A 23 -10.21 -8.34 5.25
N ASN A 24 -9.72 -9.56 5.06
CA ASN A 24 -9.12 -10.33 6.14
C ASN A 24 -7.62 -10.09 6.33
N LEU A 25 -7.04 -9.16 5.61
CA LEU A 25 -5.65 -8.77 5.84
C LEU A 25 -5.57 -7.99 7.15
N THR A 26 -4.76 -8.47 8.08
CA THR A 26 -4.76 -7.95 9.44
C THR A 26 -3.89 -6.72 9.64
N ASN A 27 -2.80 -6.61 8.91
CA ASN A 27 -1.87 -5.49 9.07
C ASN A 27 -1.27 -5.06 7.74
N GLY A 28 -0.46 -4.01 7.79
CA GLY A 28 0.19 -3.48 6.60
C GLY A 28 1.15 -4.45 5.93
N ALA A 29 1.85 -5.28 6.72
CA ALA A 29 2.76 -6.26 6.16
C ALA A 29 2.00 -7.30 5.33
N ALA A 30 0.85 -7.75 5.82
CA ALA A 30 -0.01 -8.67 5.07
C ALA A 30 -0.52 -8.03 3.77
N LEU A 31 -0.89 -6.76 3.84
CA LEU A 31 -1.31 -6.01 2.64
C LEU A 31 -0.17 -5.91 1.64
N ARG A 32 1.03 -5.59 2.10
CA ARG A 32 2.20 -5.49 1.23
C ARG A 32 2.50 -6.82 0.54
N ASP A 33 2.46 -7.91 1.28
CA ASP A 33 2.69 -9.24 0.74
C ASP A 33 1.63 -9.62 -0.30
N TRP A 34 0.37 -9.32 -0.02
CA TRP A 34 -0.72 -9.57 -0.95
C TRP A 34 -0.53 -8.79 -2.25
N LEU A 35 -0.18 -7.51 -2.13
CA LEU A 35 0.06 -6.67 -3.30
C LEU A 35 1.23 -7.20 -4.14
N ALA A 36 2.33 -7.56 -3.52
CA ALA A 36 3.49 -8.08 -4.22
C ALA A 36 3.19 -9.40 -4.93
N HIS A 37 2.38 -10.24 -4.30
CA HIS A 37 2.01 -11.54 -4.86
C HIS A 37 1.07 -11.40 -6.05
N ASN A 38 0.07 -10.54 -5.96
CA ASN A 38 -0.94 -10.37 -7.00
C ASN A 38 -0.54 -9.36 -8.07
N HIS A 39 0.37 -8.47 -7.76
CA HIS A 39 0.86 -7.43 -8.67
C HIS A 39 2.38 -7.38 -8.60
N PRO A 40 3.07 -8.39 -9.14
CA PRO A 40 4.54 -8.47 -8.99
C PRO A 40 5.28 -7.27 -9.57
N GLN A 41 4.66 -6.53 -10.47
CA GLN A 41 5.28 -5.33 -11.04
C GLN A 41 5.55 -4.23 -10.02
N VAL A 42 4.89 -4.27 -8.85
CA VAL A 42 5.10 -3.26 -7.80
C VAL A 42 6.00 -3.74 -6.67
N ASP A 43 6.46 -4.98 -6.72
CA ASP A 43 7.21 -5.58 -5.61
C ASP A 43 8.44 -4.75 -5.22
N GLU A 44 9.21 -4.32 -6.19
CA GLU A 44 10.43 -3.55 -5.93
C GLU A 44 10.11 -2.22 -5.24
N VAL A 45 9.08 -1.52 -5.71
CA VAL A 45 8.68 -0.23 -5.13
C VAL A 45 8.10 -0.43 -3.74
N LEU A 46 7.31 -1.49 -3.53
CA LEU A 46 6.74 -1.79 -2.22
C LEU A 46 7.81 -2.06 -1.16
N ASN A 47 8.91 -2.67 -1.55
CA ASN A 47 9.99 -3.01 -0.62
C ASN A 47 11.03 -1.90 -0.50
N HIS A 48 10.86 -0.81 -1.21
CA HIS A 48 11.75 0.34 -1.09
C HIS A 48 11.55 1.01 0.28
N PRO A 49 12.65 1.39 0.98
CA PRO A 49 12.53 1.99 2.32
C PRO A 49 11.70 3.28 2.36
N GLY A 50 11.60 3.99 1.24
CA GLY A 50 10.81 5.21 1.16
C GLY A 50 9.31 4.99 1.00
N THR A 51 8.88 3.76 0.72
CA THR A 51 7.46 3.48 0.57
C THR A 51 6.81 3.33 1.94
N ARG A 52 5.69 4.01 2.13
CA ARG A 52 5.01 4.09 3.42
C ARG A 52 3.56 3.65 3.34
N LEU A 53 3.10 3.07 4.44
CA LEU A 53 1.69 2.82 4.67
C LEU A 53 1.07 4.06 5.29
N MET A 54 -0.12 4.44 4.82
CA MET A 54 -0.90 5.50 5.45
C MET A 54 -2.26 4.97 5.87
N LEU A 55 -2.62 5.24 7.10
CA LEU A 55 -3.92 4.91 7.66
C LEU A 55 -4.57 6.21 8.13
N ASP A 56 -5.74 6.52 7.57
CA ASP A 56 -6.48 7.74 7.90
C ASP A 56 -5.61 9.01 7.83
N ASN A 57 -4.85 9.13 6.74
CA ASN A 57 -3.97 10.26 6.45
C ASN A 57 -2.75 10.39 7.37
N GLU A 58 -2.41 9.33 8.11
CA GLU A 58 -1.22 9.32 8.95
C GLU A 58 -0.30 8.18 8.54
N ILE A 59 1.00 8.44 8.54
CA ILE A 59 2.00 7.41 8.25
C ILE A 59 2.00 6.42 9.40
N ALA A 60 1.96 5.13 9.05
CA ALA A 60 1.91 4.05 10.02
C ALA A 60 3.00 3.01 9.72
N ASP A 61 3.36 2.25 10.73
CA ASP A 61 4.25 1.12 10.54
C ASP A 61 3.54 0.02 9.75
N TRP A 62 4.32 -0.77 9.00
CA TRP A 62 3.76 -1.91 8.30
C TRP A 62 3.15 -2.94 9.26
N SER A 63 3.56 -2.94 10.52
CA SER A 63 2.97 -3.81 11.54
C SER A 63 1.62 -3.32 12.07
N ALA A 64 1.24 -2.09 11.73
CA ALA A 64 0.00 -1.51 12.24
C ALA A 64 -1.23 -2.29 11.75
N PRO A 65 -2.23 -2.47 12.60
CA PRO A 65 -3.46 -3.16 12.19
C PRO A 65 -4.25 -2.31 11.20
N LEU A 66 -4.86 -2.96 10.22
CA LEU A 66 -5.69 -2.30 9.23
C LEU A 66 -7.14 -2.14 9.69
N SER A 67 -7.55 -2.92 10.68
CA SER A 67 -8.91 -2.86 11.22
C SER A 67 -9.20 -1.49 11.82
N GLY A 68 -10.36 -0.96 11.52
CA GLY A 68 -10.77 0.35 12.01
C GLY A 68 -10.30 1.52 11.16
N ALA A 69 -9.37 1.33 10.25
CA ALA A 69 -8.95 2.39 9.34
C ALA A 69 -10.01 2.60 8.26
N ARG A 70 -10.36 3.86 8.01
CA ARG A 70 -11.30 4.22 6.95
C ARG A 70 -10.60 4.38 5.61
N ASP A 71 -9.45 5.02 5.65
CA ASP A 71 -8.66 5.29 4.44
C ASP A 71 -7.33 4.58 4.56
N ILE A 72 -7.06 3.69 3.61
CA ILE A 72 -5.81 2.96 3.55
C ILE A 72 -5.12 3.34 2.25
N ALA A 73 -3.87 3.75 2.33
CA ALA A 73 -3.09 4.13 1.17
C ALA A 73 -1.67 3.63 1.28
N VAL A 74 -1.04 3.44 0.13
CA VAL A 74 0.40 3.14 0.06
C VAL A 74 1.04 4.23 -0.78
N ILE A 75 2.02 4.89 -0.22
CA ILE A 75 2.65 6.05 -0.81
C ILE A 75 4.14 5.78 -1.01
N PRO A 76 4.64 5.87 -2.25
CA PRO A 76 6.07 5.89 -2.46
C PRO A 76 6.59 7.28 -2.15
N ILE A 77 7.21 7.44 -0.99
CA ILE A 77 7.82 8.72 -0.67
C ILE A 77 9.16 8.77 -1.40
N VAL A 78 9.12 9.32 -2.57
CA VAL A 78 10.32 9.47 -3.35
C VAL A 78 10.94 10.81 -2.98
N SER A 79 11.95 10.74 -2.16
CA SER A 79 12.79 11.89 -1.98
C SER A 79 13.76 11.95 -3.15
N GLY A 80 13.34 12.63 -4.19
CA GLY A 80 14.23 13.13 -5.19
C GLY A 80 15.46 12.31 -5.58
N GLY A 81 15.30 11.14 -5.80
CA GLY A 81 16.48 10.42 -6.23
C GLY A 81 16.25 9.01 -6.20
#